data_0e515d2c933b8fe702a352e099df4a29
#
_entry.id   0e515d2c933b8fe702a352e099df4a29
#
_cell.length_a   1.000
_cell.length_b   1.000
_cell.length_c   1.000
_cell.angle_alpha   90.00
_cell.angle_beta   90.00
_cell.angle_gamma   90.00
#
_symmetry.space_group_name_H-M   'P 1'
#
loop_
_entity.id
_entity.type
_entity.pdbx_description
1 polymer ?
#
loop_
_entity_poly.entity_id
_entity_poly.type
_entity_poly.pdbx_seq_one_letter_code
_entity_poly.pdbx_strand_id
1 'polypeptide(L)'
;MRYDLTIESMEWSYSRLTAFEDCPYLWLQRYIFRIRGQSKFFAQYGSLMHSIMQQYLTGVLTKNELVPYYLTHFLTEITGKAPTQKIYQSYMEQGRQYLKTLSFPARKILKVEDEMHFEFAGHPFTGFLDLMSEDEDGKLYITDHKSRALKPRSNRSKPTQSDVELDKYLRQLYIYAHAVHALYGRYPDYLEFNCFRTNTWICEPFSIERMQEVEEWARDLIDRITSESKWNAHLEFWFCKHLCDVAEECEYEDLL
;
A
#
# COMPACT_ATOMS: atom_id res chain seq x y z
N MET A 1 21.24 -10.93 -19.96
CA MET A 1 20.77 -12.24 -19.47
C MET A 1 19.26 -12.07 -19.31
N ARG A 2 18.49 -12.89 -19.98
CA ARG A 2 17.02 -12.81 -19.92
C ARG A 2 16.55 -13.58 -18.68
N TYR A 3 15.66 -12.97 -17.90
CA TYR A 3 15.08 -13.57 -16.69
C TYR A 3 13.67 -14.13 -16.97
N ASP A 4 13.38 -14.42 -18.25
CA ASP A 4 12.06 -14.74 -18.79
C ASP A 4 11.34 -15.80 -17.94
N LEU A 5 11.98 -16.94 -17.67
CA LEU A 5 11.38 -18.04 -16.90
C LEU A 5 11.01 -17.66 -15.46
N THR A 6 11.81 -16.81 -14.82
CA THR A 6 11.52 -16.35 -13.45
C THR A 6 10.34 -15.39 -13.45
N ILE A 7 10.25 -14.51 -14.45
CA ILE A 7 9.17 -13.53 -14.57
C ILE A 7 7.86 -14.21 -14.98
N GLU A 8 7.90 -15.15 -15.94
CA GLU A 8 6.73 -15.90 -16.39
C GLU A 8 6.07 -16.75 -15.29
N SER A 9 6.86 -17.26 -14.34
CA SER A 9 6.35 -18.03 -13.20
C SER A 9 5.99 -17.17 -11.98
N MET A 10 6.05 -15.86 -12.11
CA MET A 10 5.90 -14.94 -10.99
C MET A 10 4.42 -14.70 -10.67
N GLU A 11 4.08 -14.76 -9.39
CA GLU A 11 2.81 -14.25 -8.89
C GLU A 11 2.93 -12.73 -8.70
N TRP A 12 2.01 -11.97 -9.29
CA TRP A 12 2.04 -10.51 -9.30
C TRP A 12 1.34 -9.91 -8.08
N SER A 13 1.63 -8.65 -7.79
CA SER A 13 0.94 -7.85 -6.78
C SER A 13 1.01 -6.37 -7.14
N TYR A 14 0.14 -5.55 -6.56
CA TYR A 14 0.20 -4.10 -6.73
C TYR A 14 1.58 -3.54 -6.37
N SER A 15 2.15 -3.96 -5.23
CA SER A 15 3.49 -3.49 -4.81
C SER A 15 4.60 -3.92 -5.77
N ARG A 16 4.46 -5.07 -6.42
CA ARG A 16 5.43 -5.56 -7.41
C ARG A 16 5.38 -4.74 -8.69
N LEU A 17 4.18 -4.34 -9.11
CA LEU A 17 4.01 -3.46 -10.26
C LEU A 17 4.55 -2.05 -9.98
N THR A 18 4.16 -1.45 -8.86
CA THR A 18 4.59 -0.08 -8.51
C THR A 18 6.08 0.01 -8.22
N ALA A 19 6.72 -1.03 -7.70
CA ALA A 19 8.17 -1.06 -7.51
C ALA A 19 8.93 -0.88 -8.84
N PHE A 20 8.40 -1.40 -9.97
CA PHE A 20 8.99 -1.17 -11.27
C PHE A 20 8.77 0.27 -11.77
N GLU A 21 7.58 0.83 -11.54
CA GLU A 21 7.32 2.25 -11.86
C GLU A 21 8.25 3.17 -11.05
N ASP A 22 8.49 2.85 -9.78
CA ASP A 22 9.38 3.62 -8.91
C ASP A 22 10.84 3.51 -9.38
N CYS A 23 11.34 2.31 -9.64
CA CYS A 23 12.70 2.09 -10.12
C CYS A 23 12.86 0.66 -10.70
N PRO A 24 13.07 0.50 -12.02
CA PRO A 24 13.30 -0.80 -12.63
C PRO A 24 14.49 -1.56 -12.02
N TYR A 25 15.56 -0.86 -11.64
CA TYR A 25 16.71 -1.47 -10.98
C TYR A 25 16.37 -2.01 -9.58
N LEU A 26 15.61 -1.26 -8.78
CA LEU A 26 15.07 -1.73 -7.50
C LEU A 26 14.25 -3.01 -7.69
N TRP A 27 13.38 -3.03 -8.71
CA TRP A 27 12.58 -4.20 -9.03
C TRP A 27 13.44 -5.43 -9.33
N LEU A 28 14.48 -5.27 -10.14
CA LEU A 28 15.46 -6.32 -10.46
C LEU A 28 16.13 -6.86 -9.19
N GLN A 29 16.59 -5.96 -8.32
CA GLN A 29 17.25 -6.33 -7.07
C GLN A 29 16.33 -7.15 -6.16
N ARG A 30 15.10 -6.67 -5.95
CA ARG A 30 14.14 -7.33 -5.04
C ARG A 30 13.62 -8.66 -5.58
N TYR A 31 13.19 -8.70 -6.83
CA TYR A 31 12.37 -9.81 -7.32
C TYR A 31 13.15 -10.84 -8.14
N ILE A 32 14.26 -10.45 -8.75
CA ILE A 32 15.10 -11.38 -9.49
C ILE A 32 16.30 -11.81 -8.63
N PHE A 33 17.07 -10.84 -8.12
CA PHE A 33 18.25 -11.17 -7.30
C PHE A 33 17.90 -11.48 -5.85
N ARG A 34 16.65 -11.22 -5.43
CA ARG A 34 16.13 -11.51 -4.09
C ARG A 34 16.96 -10.86 -2.97
N ILE A 35 17.49 -9.68 -3.25
CA ILE A 35 18.22 -8.90 -2.26
C ILE A 35 17.24 -8.51 -1.15
N ARG A 36 17.62 -8.87 0.08
CA ARG A 36 16.89 -8.47 1.29
C ARG A 36 17.39 -7.11 1.74
N GLY A 37 16.62 -6.09 1.44
CA GLY A 37 16.93 -4.73 1.87
C GLY A 37 16.63 -4.49 3.35
N GLN A 38 17.05 -3.33 3.84
CA GLN A 38 16.76 -2.87 5.19
C GLN A 38 15.48 -2.02 5.21
N SER A 39 14.52 -2.43 6.02
CA SER A 39 13.29 -1.66 6.19
C SER A 39 13.60 -0.27 6.73
N LYS A 40 13.21 0.77 6.00
CA LYS A 40 13.44 2.18 6.36
C LYS A 40 12.36 2.68 7.32
N PHE A 41 12.60 3.83 7.95
CA PHE A 41 11.72 4.46 8.96
C PHE A 41 10.23 4.47 8.57
N PHE A 42 9.92 4.92 7.35
CA PHE A 42 8.53 5.05 6.90
C PHE A 42 7.81 3.71 6.73
N ALA A 43 8.53 2.69 6.26
CA ALA A 43 7.99 1.35 6.12
C ALA A 43 7.77 0.70 7.49
N GLN A 44 8.72 0.83 8.43
CA GLN A 44 8.57 0.34 9.80
C GLN A 44 7.39 0.99 10.52
N TYR A 45 7.21 2.31 10.36
CA TYR A 45 6.04 3.01 10.89
C TYR A 45 4.74 2.48 10.30
N GLY A 46 4.70 2.27 8.98
CA GLY A 46 3.53 1.68 8.31
C GLY A 46 3.20 0.31 8.88
N SER A 47 4.19 -0.59 8.94
CA SER A 47 4.01 -1.95 9.47
C SER A 47 3.51 -1.96 10.92
N LEU A 48 4.05 -1.10 11.80
CA LEU A 48 3.59 -0.97 13.17
C LEU A 48 2.11 -0.53 13.23
N MET A 49 1.73 0.47 12.44
CA MET A 49 0.35 0.97 12.44
C MET A 49 -0.64 -0.07 11.89
N HIS A 50 -0.29 -0.80 10.83
CA HIS A 50 -1.10 -1.91 10.30
C HIS A 50 -1.26 -3.02 11.35
N SER A 51 -0.18 -3.45 11.99
CA SER A 51 -0.23 -4.46 13.06
C SER A 51 -1.15 -4.04 14.22
N ILE A 52 -1.09 -2.77 14.64
CA ILE A 52 -1.98 -2.25 15.68
C ILE A 52 -3.46 -2.26 15.23
N MET A 53 -3.71 -1.86 13.99
CA MET A 53 -5.07 -1.87 13.43
C MET A 53 -5.63 -3.28 13.32
N GLN A 54 -4.83 -4.23 12.83
CA GLN A 54 -5.18 -5.64 12.79
C GLN A 54 -5.56 -6.17 14.20
N GLN A 55 -4.71 -5.93 15.20
CA GLN A 55 -4.94 -6.37 16.56
C GLN A 55 -6.19 -5.73 17.19
N TYR A 56 -6.44 -4.46 16.88
CA TYR A 56 -7.65 -3.77 17.33
C TYR A 56 -8.92 -4.33 16.67
N LEU A 57 -8.91 -4.48 15.36
CA LEU A 57 -10.06 -4.97 14.58
C LEU A 57 -10.39 -6.44 14.87
N THR A 58 -9.41 -7.24 15.25
CA THR A 58 -9.59 -8.64 15.69
C THR A 58 -9.89 -8.78 17.19
N GLY A 59 -9.93 -7.67 17.94
CA GLY A 59 -10.26 -7.67 19.38
C GLY A 59 -9.11 -8.12 20.30
N VAL A 60 -7.89 -8.22 19.78
CA VAL A 60 -6.69 -8.52 20.58
C VAL A 60 -6.30 -7.32 21.44
N LEU A 61 -6.38 -6.11 20.89
CA LEU A 61 -6.19 -4.86 21.62
C LEU A 61 -7.52 -4.13 21.80
N THR A 62 -7.74 -3.63 23.01
CA THR A 62 -8.85 -2.71 23.32
C THR A 62 -8.45 -1.26 22.98
N LYS A 63 -9.44 -0.38 22.82
CA LYS A 63 -9.19 1.03 22.52
C LYS A 63 -8.26 1.72 23.54
N ASN A 64 -8.36 1.36 24.81
CA ASN A 64 -7.54 1.96 25.88
C ASN A 64 -6.08 1.51 25.83
N GLU A 65 -5.80 0.37 25.20
CA GLU A 65 -4.45 -0.20 25.07
C GLU A 65 -3.71 0.33 23.83
N LEU A 66 -4.43 0.89 22.84
CA LEU A 66 -3.82 1.32 21.57
C LEU A 66 -2.66 2.30 21.75
N VAL A 67 -2.86 3.36 22.52
CA VAL A 67 -1.84 4.41 22.70
C VAL A 67 -0.65 3.91 23.52
N PRO A 68 -0.82 3.25 24.69
CA PRO A 68 0.32 2.67 25.41
C PRO A 68 1.09 1.65 24.57
N TYR A 69 0.41 0.75 23.88
CA TYR A 69 1.02 -0.24 23.01
C TYR A 69 1.84 0.44 21.90
N TYR A 70 1.24 1.39 21.19
CA TYR A 70 1.91 2.14 20.14
C TYR A 70 3.19 2.83 20.62
N LEU A 71 3.15 3.56 21.73
CA LEU A 71 4.30 4.29 22.22
C LEU A 71 5.47 3.36 22.59
N THR A 72 5.16 2.22 23.20
CA THR A 72 6.18 1.21 23.52
C THR A 72 6.83 0.66 22.26
N HIS A 73 6.03 0.22 21.28
CA HIS A 73 6.53 -0.43 20.07
C HIS A 73 7.15 0.58 19.09
N PHE A 74 6.67 1.83 19.07
CA PHE A 74 7.30 2.88 18.28
C PHE A 74 8.77 3.11 18.71
N LEU A 75 9.04 3.07 20.00
CA LEU A 75 10.40 3.27 20.54
C LEU A 75 11.31 2.04 20.36
N THR A 76 10.75 0.84 20.27
CA THR A 76 11.53 -0.42 20.22
C THR A 76 11.65 -1.01 18.82
N GLU A 77 10.65 -0.85 17.97
CA GLU A 77 10.61 -1.49 16.65
C GLU A 77 11.00 -0.55 15.50
N ILE A 78 10.82 0.77 15.67
CA ILE A 78 11.22 1.73 14.63
C ILE A 78 12.69 2.09 14.83
N THR A 79 13.56 1.27 14.25
CA THR A 79 15.02 1.43 14.30
C THR A 79 15.57 2.22 13.10
N GLY A 80 14.80 2.32 12.03
CA GLY A 80 15.15 3.08 10.83
C GLY A 80 15.29 4.57 11.11
N LYS A 81 16.31 5.18 10.49
CA LYS A 81 16.61 6.60 10.69
C LYS A 81 15.60 7.49 9.96
N ALA A 82 14.86 8.30 10.70
CA ALA A 82 14.03 9.34 10.10
C ALA A 82 14.89 10.43 9.43
N PRO A 83 14.42 11.08 8.36
CA PRO A 83 15.15 12.12 7.66
C PRO A 83 15.59 13.28 8.57
N THR A 84 14.75 13.65 9.52
CA THR A 84 15.04 14.67 10.54
C THR A 84 14.35 14.34 11.86
N GLN A 85 14.84 14.89 12.97
CA GLN A 85 14.20 14.79 14.28
C GLN A 85 12.76 15.32 14.26
N LYS A 86 12.49 16.36 13.49
CA LYS A 86 11.15 16.94 13.33
C LYS A 86 10.19 15.94 12.68
N ILE A 87 10.64 15.22 11.66
CA ILE A 87 9.84 14.17 11.00
C ILE A 87 9.57 13.03 11.99
N TYR A 88 10.59 12.54 12.70
CA TYR A 88 10.44 11.52 13.74
C TYR A 88 9.35 11.88 14.75
N GLN A 89 9.46 13.08 15.34
CA GLN A 89 8.48 13.56 16.33
C GLN A 89 7.08 13.73 15.72
N SER A 90 6.99 14.24 14.50
CA SER A 90 5.71 14.41 13.81
C SER A 90 5.00 13.07 13.58
N TYR A 91 5.72 12.02 13.16
CA TYR A 91 5.13 10.70 12.94
C TYR A 91 4.68 10.07 14.25
N MET A 92 5.51 10.16 15.28
CA MET A 92 5.18 9.67 16.63
C MET A 92 3.89 10.33 17.17
N GLU A 93 3.79 11.65 17.07
CA GLU A 93 2.63 12.39 17.58
C GLU A 93 1.37 12.18 16.73
N GLN A 94 1.49 12.12 15.40
CA GLN A 94 0.35 11.88 14.51
C GLN A 94 -0.24 10.47 14.74
N GLY A 95 0.61 9.43 14.88
CA GLY A 95 0.15 8.09 15.21
C GLY A 95 -0.53 8.03 16.57
N ARG A 96 0.08 8.66 17.59
CA ARG A 96 -0.51 8.77 18.93
C ARG A 96 -1.89 9.44 18.89
N GLN A 97 -2.00 10.56 18.20
CA GLN A 97 -3.24 11.32 18.09
C GLN A 97 -4.32 10.55 17.32
N TYR A 98 -3.96 9.91 16.21
CA TYR A 98 -4.85 9.05 15.45
C TYR A 98 -5.45 7.96 16.36
N LEU A 99 -4.62 7.18 17.05
CA LEU A 99 -5.07 6.08 17.92
C LEU A 99 -5.89 6.57 19.11
N LYS A 100 -5.56 7.73 19.67
CA LYS A 100 -6.32 8.36 20.76
C LYS A 100 -7.74 8.72 20.32
N THR A 101 -7.90 9.25 19.11
CA THR A 101 -9.17 9.74 18.57
C THR A 101 -9.85 8.76 17.61
N LEU A 102 -9.28 7.56 17.46
CA LEU A 102 -9.76 6.54 16.53
C LEU A 102 -11.28 6.33 16.68
N SER A 103 -11.98 6.50 15.58
CA SER A 103 -13.41 6.18 15.47
C SER A 103 -13.60 5.38 14.18
N PHE A 104 -14.04 4.14 14.32
CA PHE A 104 -14.42 3.31 13.19
C PHE A 104 -15.89 3.52 12.86
N PRO A 105 -16.26 3.52 11.56
CA PRO A 105 -17.67 3.46 11.17
C PRO A 105 -18.35 2.23 11.80
N ALA A 106 -19.60 2.39 12.21
CA ALA A 106 -20.41 1.29 12.73
C ALA A 106 -20.76 0.32 11.60
N ARG A 107 -19.90 -0.67 11.37
CA ARG A 107 -20.03 -1.68 10.31
C ARG A 107 -19.69 -3.04 10.85
N LYS A 108 -20.29 -4.07 10.25
CA LYS A 108 -19.92 -5.45 10.48
C LYS A 108 -18.57 -5.73 9.80
N ILE A 109 -17.56 -6.11 10.56
CA ILE A 109 -16.26 -6.54 10.04
C ILE A 109 -16.45 -7.94 9.45
N LEU A 110 -16.05 -8.13 8.19
CA LEU A 110 -16.13 -9.41 7.49
C LEU A 110 -14.76 -10.08 7.41
N LYS A 111 -13.71 -9.31 7.08
CA LYS A 111 -12.33 -9.79 6.97
C LYS A 111 -11.35 -8.73 7.46
N VAL A 112 -10.23 -9.17 8.03
CA VAL A 112 -9.10 -8.33 8.45
C VAL A 112 -7.82 -9.01 8.01
N GLU A 113 -6.93 -8.30 7.30
CA GLU A 113 -5.66 -8.80 6.77
C GLU A 113 -5.85 -10.13 6.00
N ASP A 114 -6.82 -10.12 5.06
CA ASP A 114 -7.19 -11.30 4.30
C ASP A 114 -6.21 -11.52 3.14
N GLU A 115 -5.50 -12.64 3.15
CA GLU A 115 -4.61 -13.02 2.06
C GLU A 115 -5.43 -13.56 0.89
N MET A 116 -5.23 -12.99 -0.28
CA MET A 116 -5.99 -13.33 -1.47
C MET A 116 -5.05 -13.81 -2.59
N HIS A 117 -5.41 -14.92 -3.24
CA HIS A 117 -4.79 -15.42 -4.47
C HIS A 117 -5.86 -15.48 -5.55
N PHE A 118 -5.61 -14.85 -6.68
CA PHE A 118 -6.61 -14.67 -7.74
C PHE A 118 -5.94 -14.45 -9.10
N GLU A 119 -6.71 -14.49 -10.17
CA GLU A 119 -6.24 -14.09 -11.49
C GLU A 119 -6.67 -12.64 -11.77
N PHE A 120 -5.75 -11.82 -12.29
CA PHE A 120 -6.02 -10.46 -12.74
C PHE A 120 -5.16 -10.12 -13.96
N ALA A 121 -5.73 -9.44 -14.96
CA ALA A 121 -5.05 -9.08 -16.20
C ALA A 121 -4.45 -10.28 -16.97
N GLY A 122 -4.96 -11.50 -16.74
CA GLY A 122 -4.47 -12.74 -17.35
C GLY A 122 -3.26 -13.37 -16.63
N HIS A 123 -2.95 -12.92 -15.41
CA HIS A 123 -1.83 -13.41 -14.63
C HIS A 123 -2.23 -13.76 -13.19
N PRO A 124 -1.48 -14.66 -12.51
CA PRO A 124 -1.69 -14.94 -11.08
C PRO A 124 -1.28 -13.72 -10.23
N PHE A 125 -2.15 -13.33 -9.32
CA PHE A 125 -1.94 -12.23 -8.38
C PHE A 125 -2.11 -12.66 -6.94
N THR A 126 -1.39 -11.97 -6.06
CA THR A 126 -1.58 -12.06 -4.61
C THR A 126 -1.72 -10.66 -4.00
N GLY A 127 -2.40 -10.58 -2.88
CA GLY A 127 -2.54 -9.35 -2.11
C GLY A 127 -3.10 -9.59 -0.72
N PHE A 128 -2.93 -8.61 0.14
CA PHE A 128 -3.50 -8.58 1.48
C PHE A 128 -4.50 -7.45 1.58
N LEU A 129 -5.75 -7.80 1.87
CA LEU A 129 -6.82 -6.84 2.07
C LEU A 129 -6.89 -6.46 3.55
N ASP A 130 -6.57 -5.23 3.87
CA ASP A 130 -6.48 -4.79 5.27
C ASP A 130 -7.83 -4.93 5.98
N LEU A 131 -8.94 -4.53 5.34
CA LEU A 131 -10.27 -4.63 5.94
C LEU A 131 -11.36 -4.77 4.89
N MET A 132 -12.29 -5.70 5.12
CA MET A 132 -13.58 -5.79 4.44
C MET A 132 -14.71 -5.67 5.45
N SER A 133 -15.66 -4.79 5.21
CA SER A 133 -16.77 -4.52 6.12
C SER A 133 -18.07 -4.24 5.37
N GLU A 134 -19.20 -4.41 6.07
CA GLU A 134 -20.54 -4.22 5.52
C GLU A 134 -21.35 -3.32 6.47
N ASP A 135 -22.07 -2.33 5.92
CA ASP A 135 -22.94 -1.48 6.70
C ASP A 135 -24.35 -2.09 6.89
N GLU A 136 -25.23 -1.37 7.59
CA GLU A 136 -26.60 -1.80 7.90
C GLU A 136 -27.48 -1.95 6.63
N ASP A 137 -27.15 -1.24 5.57
CA ASP A 137 -27.85 -1.32 4.27
C ASP A 137 -27.28 -2.44 3.37
N GLY A 138 -26.31 -3.21 3.86
CA GLY A 138 -25.64 -4.28 3.13
C GLY A 138 -24.64 -3.80 2.08
N LYS A 139 -24.20 -2.53 2.18
CA LYS A 139 -23.15 -1.99 1.32
C LYS A 139 -21.79 -2.53 1.74
N LEU A 140 -21.02 -3.03 0.77
CA LEU A 140 -19.71 -3.63 0.97
C LEU A 140 -18.60 -2.58 0.78
N TYR A 141 -17.72 -2.51 1.75
CA TYR A 141 -16.55 -1.63 1.76
C TYR A 141 -15.27 -2.43 1.81
N ILE A 142 -14.30 -2.08 0.99
CA ILE A 142 -12.92 -2.51 1.16
C ILE A 142 -12.07 -1.30 1.53
N THR A 143 -11.29 -1.46 2.59
CA THR A 143 -10.50 -0.38 3.17
C THR A 143 -9.03 -0.77 3.18
N ASP A 144 -8.18 0.12 2.72
CA ASP A 144 -6.74 0.01 2.82
C ASP A 144 -6.20 1.11 3.76
N HIS A 145 -5.36 0.71 4.68
CA HIS A 145 -4.76 1.57 5.68
C HIS A 145 -3.51 2.25 5.14
N LYS A 146 -3.45 3.59 5.19
CA LYS A 146 -2.30 4.34 4.66
C LYS A 146 -1.56 5.11 5.75
N SER A 147 -0.28 4.84 5.89
CA SER A 147 0.64 5.66 6.68
C SER A 147 1.01 6.98 5.98
N ARG A 148 0.43 7.26 4.83
CA ARG A 148 0.65 8.44 3.99
C ARG A 148 -0.53 9.42 4.12
N ALA A 149 -0.26 10.70 3.88
CA ALA A 149 -1.30 11.72 3.84
C ALA A 149 -1.89 11.83 2.43
N LEU A 150 -2.97 11.12 2.16
CA LEU A 150 -3.74 11.30 0.94
C LEU A 150 -4.78 12.41 1.13
N LYS A 151 -5.22 13.01 0.03
CA LYS A 151 -6.27 14.02 0.02
C LYS A 151 -7.52 13.46 -0.68
N PRO A 152 -8.71 13.77 -0.19
CA PRO A 152 -9.95 13.49 -0.90
C PRO A 152 -9.95 14.12 -2.28
N ARG A 153 -10.71 13.52 -3.20
CA ARG A 153 -10.87 14.02 -4.57
C ARG A 153 -11.36 15.46 -4.56
N SER A 154 -10.75 16.27 -5.41
CA SER A 154 -11.16 17.66 -5.56
C SER A 154 -12.45 17.78 -6.36
N ASN A 155 -13.22 18.85 -6.10
CA ASN A 155 -14.44 19.18 -6.86
C ASN A 155 -14.12 19.99 -8.14
N ARG A 156 -12.88 19.93 -8.67
CA ARG A 156 -12.48 20.69 -9.84
C ARG A 156 -12.80 19.95 -11.13
N SER A 157 -13.11 20.69 -12.19
CA SER A 157 -13.38 20.13 -13.53
C SER A 157 -12.16 19.47 -14.17
N LYS A 158 -10.96 19.86 -13.75
CA LYS A 158 -9.69 19.23 -14.18
C LYS A 158 -9.02 18.59 -12.98
N PRO A 159 -8.52 17.37 -13.11
CA PRO A 159 -7.80 16.70 -12.03
C PRO A 159 -6.63 17.54 -11.53
N THR A 160 -6.49 17.63 -10.21
CA THR A 160 -5.32 18.21 -9.55
C THR A 160 -4.21 17.16 -9.40
N GLN A 161 -3.01 17.58 -9.02
CA GLN A 161 -1.92 16.66 -8.70
C GLN A 161 -2.32 15.67 -7.58
N SER A 162 -3.12 16.12 -6.60
CA SER A 162 -3.63 15.25 -5.54
C SER A 162 -4.66 14.24 -6.03
N ASP A 163 -5.45 14.58 -7.05
CA ASP A 163 -6.40 13.63 -7.66
C ASP A 163 -5.65 12.55 -8.44
N VAL A 164 -4.59 12.94 -9.17
CA VAL A 164 -3.70 12.01 -9.88
C VAL A 164 -2.99 11.07 -8.90
N GLU A 165 -2.55 11.60 -7.75
CA GLU A 165 -1.95 10.78 -6.70
C GLU A 165 -2.98 9.82 -6.10
N LEU A 166 -4.19 10.27 -5.80
CA LEU A 166 -5.28 9.41 -5.31
C LEU A 166 -5.59 8.28 -6.29
N ASP A 167 -5.68 8.59 -7.59
CA ASP A 167 -5.96 7.60 -8.63
C ASP A 167 -4.87 6.51 -8.70
N LYS A 168 -3.60 6.86 -8.47
CA LYS A 168 -2.52 5.85 -8.37
C LYS A 168 -2.75 4.87 -7.24
N TYR A 169 -3.14 5.36 -6.05
CA TYR A 169 -3.42 4.48 -4.91
C TYR A 169 -4.69 3.67 -5.09
N LEU A 170 -5.72 4.23 -5.72
CA LEU A 170 -6.97 3.52 -6.02
C LEU A 170 -6.75 2.28 -6.90
N ARG A 171 -5.69 2.23 -7.72
CA ARG A 171 -5.33 1.02 -8.48
C ARG A 171 -5.22 -0.22 -7.58
N GLN A 172 -4.65 -0.10 -6.39
CA GLN A 172 -4.57 -1.19 -5.43
C GLN A 172 -5.96 -1.68 -5.03
N LEU A 173 -6.85 -0.78 -4.67
CA LEU A 173 -8.21 -1.12 -4.27
C LEU A 173 -9.05 -1.67 -5.44
N TYR A 174 -8.82 -1.23 -6.67
CA TYR A 174 -9.48 -1.83 -7.84
C TYR A 174 -9.00 -3.26 -8.12
N ILE A 175 -7.70 -3.55 -7.95
CA ILE A 175 -7.18 -4.92 -8.02
C ILE A 175 -7.83 -5.78 -6.92
N TYR A 176 -7.94 -5.26 -5.70
CA TYR A 176 -8.59 -5.98 -4.60
C TYR A 176 -10.11 -6.10 -4.77
N ALA A 177 -10.78 -5.13 -5.39
CA ALA A 177 -12.19 -5.24 -5.75
C ALA A 177 -12.46 -6.40 -6.73
N HIS A 178 -11.57 -6.59 -7.70
CA HIS A 178 -11.61 -7.75 -8.59
C HIS A 178 -11.43 -9.06 -7.80
N ALA A 179 -10.43 -9.11 -6.90
CA ALA A 179 -10.19 -10.27 -6.05
C ALA A 179 -11.41 -10.60 -5.16
N VAL A 180 -12.02 -9.59 -4.55
CA VAL A 180 -13.24 -9.73 -3.74
C VAL A 180 -14.39 -10.31 -4.58
N HIS A 181 -14.57 -9.82 -5.81
CA HIS A 181 -15.57 -10.39 -6.71
C HIS A 181 -15.27 -11.84 -7.07
N ALA A 182 -14.02 -12.15 -7.42
CA ALA A 182 -13.62 -13.51 -7.79
C ALA A 182 -13.78 -14.52 -6.63
N LEU A 183 -13.46 -14.10 -5.41
CA LEU A 183 -13.46 -14.98 -4.23
C LEU A 183 -14.80 -15.02 -3.49
N TYR A 184 -15.55 -13.91 -3.48
CA TYR A 184 -16.77 -13.75 -2.68
C TYR A 184 -18.04 -13.49 -3.51
N GLY A 185 -17.95 -13.42 -4.85
CA GLY A 185 -19.07 -13.35 -5.78
C GLY A 185 -19.75 -12.00 -5.92
N ARG A 186 -19.20 -10.92 -5.29
CA ARG A 186 -19.74 -9.54 -5.45
C ARG A 186 -18.63 -8.51 -5.44
N TYR A 187 -18.81 -7.43 -6.19
CA TYR A 187 -17.96 -6.25 -6.10
C TYR A 187 -18.25 -5.46 -4.83
N PRO A 188 -17.25 -4.75 -4.26
CA PRO A 188 -17.51 -3.77 -3.23
C PRO A 188 -18.33 -2.60 -3.80
N ASP A 189 -19.16 -1.97 -2.97
CA ASP A 189 -19.85 -0.72 -3.32
C ASP A 189 -18.91 0.48 -3.20
N TYR A 190 -17.94 0.41 -2.24
CA TYR A 190 -17.04 1.50 -1.92
C TYR A 190 -15.60 1.04 -1.70
N LEU A 191 -14.68 1.91 -2.13
CA LEU A 191 -13.24 1.80 -1.96
C LEU A 191 -12.78 2.87 -0.97
N GLU A 192 -12.10 2.47 0.12
CA GLU A 192 -11.75 3.39 1.18
C GLU A 192 -10.27 3.41 1.51
N PHE A 193 -9.76 4.58 1.86
CA PHE A 193 -8.49 4.74 2.53
C PHE A 193 -8.68 5.27 3.94
N ASN A 194 -8.08 4.61 4.90
CA ASN A 194 -7.93 5.11 6.27
C ASN A 194 -6.52 5.66 6.45
N CYS A 195 -6.38 6.98 6.46
CA CYS A 195 -5.10 7.67 6.48
C CYS A 195 -4.68 8.03 7.90
N PHE A 196 -3.75 7.29 8.50
CA PHE A 196 -3.30 7.46 9.89
C PHE A 196 -2.74 8.84 10.20
N ARG A 197 -1.96 9.42 9.27
CA ARG A 197 -1.27 10.69 9.51
C ARG A 197 -2.18 11.90 9.53
N THR A 198 -3.24 11.87 8.77
CA THR A 198 -4.20 13.00 8.66
C THR A 198 -5.47 12.75 9.43
N ASN A 199 -5.63 11.54 10.00
CA ASN A 199 -6.87 11.10 10.63
C ASN A 199 -8.07 11.32 9.70
N THR A 200 -7.92 10.92 8.44
CA THR A 200 -8.87 11.18 7.37
C THR A 200 -9.31 9.88 6.73
N TRP A 201 -10.59 9.74 6.49
CA TRP A 201 -11.16 8.69 5.67
C TRP A 201 -11.49 9.25 4.29
N ILE A 202 -11.08 8.53 3.24
CA ILE A 202 -11.40 8.84 1.86
C ILE A 202 -12.22 7.68 1.33
N CYS A 203 -13.42 7.96 0.84
CA CYS A 203 -14.35 6.96 0.31
C CYS A 203 -14.72 7.33 -1.12
N GLU A 204 -14.45 6.42 -2.04
CA GLU A 204 -14.80 6.55 -3.47
C GLU A 204 -15.78 5.44 -3.85
N PRO A 205 -16.82 5.71 -4.64
CA PRO A 205 -17.67 4.64 -5.15
C PRO A 205 -16.89 3.74 -6.11
N PHE A 206 -17.20 2.44 -6.09
CA PHE A 206 -16.64 1.52 -7.06
C PHE A 206 -17.15 1.82 -8.47
N SER A 207 -16.29 1.68 -9.48
CA SER A 207 -16.64 1.77 -10.90
C SER A 207 -15.99 0.63 -11.67
N ILE A 208 -16.81 -0.08 -12.46
CA ILE A 208 -16.35 -1.18 -13.30
C ILE A 208 -15.45 -0.66 -14.44
N GLU A 209 -15.73 0.51 -14.97
CA GLU A 209 -14.95 1.14 -16.04
C GLU A 209 -13.54 1.45 -15.54
N ARG A 210 -13.42 2.03 -14.35
CA ARG A 210 -12.10 2.31 -13.74
C ARG A 210 -11.35 1.02 -13.40
N MET A 211 -12.04 -0.04 -13.00
CA MET A 211 -11.39 -1.33 -12.78
C MET A 211 -10.80 -1.87 -14.08
N GLN A 212 -11.51 -1.74 -15.21
CA GLN A 212 -11.02 -2.14 -16.53
C GLN A 212 -9.78 -1.33 -16.95
N GLU A 213 -9.77 0.00 -16.70
CA GLU A 213 -8.59 0.84 -16.92
C GLU A 213 -7.37 0.38 -16.10
N VAL A 214 -7.62 -0.05 -14.85
CA VAL A 214 -6.55 -0.59 -13.97
C VAL A 214 -6.07 -1.96 -14.46
N GLU A 215 -6.97 -2.78 -14.98
CA GLU A 215 -6.59 -4.07 -15.59
C GLU A 215 -5.70 -3.87 -16.83
N GLU A 216 -6.06 -2.94 -17.70
CA GLU A 216 -5.24 -2.57 -18.86
C GLU A 216 -3.85 -2.03 -18.41
N TRP A 217 -3.82 -1.11 -17.44
CA TRP A 217 -2.57 -0.61 -16.86
C TRP A 217 -1.69 -1.75 -16.31
N ALA A 218 -2.28 -2.70 -15.60
CA ALA A 218 -1.52 -3.82 -15.03
C ALA A 218 -0.94 -4.72 -16.13
N ARG A 219 -1.74 -5.03 -17.17
CA ARG A 219 -1.31 -5.82 -18.33
C ARG A 219 -0.15 -5.14 -19.06
N ASP A 220 -0.31 -3.87 -19.42
CA ASP A 220 0.71 -3.11 -20.11
C ASP A 220 2.02 -3.03 -19.30
N LEU A 221 1.91 -2.91 -17.98
CA LEU A 221 3.08 -2.83 -17.11
C LEU A 221 3.78 -4.18 -16.97
N ILE A 222 3.03 -5.29 -16.90
CA ILE A 222 3.57 -6.65 -16.91
C ILE A 222 4.31 -6.91 -18.22
N ASP A 223 3.71 -6.55 -19.36
CA ASP A 223 4.33 -6.70 -20.68
C ASP A 223 5.64 -5.90 -20.79
N ARG A 224 5.67 -4.69 -20.24
CA ARG A 224 6.90 -3.88 -20.15
C ARG A 224 7.96 -4.53 -19.28
N ILE A 225 7.60 -5.04 -18.10
CA ILE A 225 8.52 -5.74 -17.20
C ILE A 225 9.09 -6.99 -17.87
N THR A 226 8.23 -7.77 -18.52
CA THR A 226 8.61 -9.03 -19.20
C THR A 226 9.56 -8.78 -20.38
N SER A 227 9.36 -7.67 -21.10
CA SER A 227 10.20 -7.28 -22.24
C SER A 227 11.43 -6.46 -21.85
N GLU A 228 11.60 -6.08 -20.56
CA GLU A 228 12.66 -5.19 -20.11
C GLU A 228 14.05 -5.84 -20.23
N SER A 229 14.99 -5.12 -20.83
CA SER A 229 16.38 -5.56 -21.00
C SER A 229 17.40 -4.61 -20.38
N LYS A 230 16.98 -3.39 -20.03
CA LYS A 230 17.83 -2.33 -19.46
C LYS A 230 17.22 -1.85 -18.14
N TRP A 231 17.53 -2.51 -17.08
CA TRP A 231 17.05 -2.22 -15.74
C TRP A 231 17.69 -0.95 -15.17
N ASN A 232 17.35 0.21 -15.75
CA ASN A 232 17.94 1.48 -15.36
C ASN A 232 17.45 1.91 -13.98
N ALA A 233 18.35 2.48 -13.17
CA ALA A 233 17.97 3.08 -11.91
C ALA A 233 17.31 4.45 -12.12
N HIS A 234 16.25 4.72 -11.36
CA HIS A 234 15.67 6.05 -11.23
C HIS A 234 16.30 6.73 -10.01
N LEU A 235 17.23 7.65 -10.26
CA LEU A 235 18.02 8.30 -9.22
C LEU A 235 17.27 9.53 -8.68
N GLU A 236 16.25 9.28 -7.86
CA GLU A 236 15.56 10.34 -7.11
C GLU A 236 16.07 10.31 -5.67
N PHE A 237 16.79 11.37 -5.26
CA PHE A 237 17.52 11.44 -3.98
C PHE A 237 16.66 11.09 -2.77
N TRP A 238 15.45 11.66 -2.67
CA TRP A 238 14.59 11.42 -1.52
C TRP A 238 14.13 9.96 -1.45
N PHE A 239 13.71 9.42 -2.58
CA PHE A 239 13.28 8.02 -2.68
C PHE A 239 14.43 7.06 -2.34
N CYS A 240 15.57 7.23 -2.99
CA CYS A 240 16.72 6.35 -2.79
C CYS A 240 17.18 6.38 -1.32
N LYS A 241 17.28 7.56 -0.72
CA LYS A 241 17.80 7.71 0.63
C LYS A 241 16.82 7.26 1.73
N HIS A 242 15.52 7.48 1.55
CA HIS A 242 14.55 7.34 2.64
C HIS A 242 13.49 6.27 2.43
N LEU A 243 13.29 5.79 1.21
CA LEU A 243 12.24 4.83 0.87
C LEU A 243 12.77 3.53 0.26
N CYS A 244 13.86 3.58 -0.49
CA CYS A 244 14.47 2.40 -1.10
C CYS A 244 15.17 1.55 -0.02
N ASP A 245 14.69 0.33 0.17
CA ASP A 245 15.24 -0.61 1.17
C ASP A 245 16.54 -1.27 0.72
N VAL A 246 16.80 -1.34 -0.59
CA VAL A 246 18.04 -1.90 -1.17
C VAL A 246 19.07 -0.82 -1.55
N ALA A 247 18.91 0.40 -1.05
CA ALA A 247 19.80 1.51 -1.42
C ALA A 247 21.27 1.23 -1.10
N GLU A 248 21.54 0.57 0.02
CA GLU A 248 22.91 0.23 0.46
C GLU A 248 23.60 -0.83 -0.44
N GLU A 249 22.81 -1.58 -1.21
CA GLU A 249 23.27 -2.58 -2.17
C GLU A 249 23.18 -2.07 -3.63
N CYS A 250 22.86 -0.80 -3.80
CA CYS A 250 22.65 -0.20 -5.11
C CYS A 250 24.00 0.25 -5.71
N GLU A 251 24.37 -0.29 -6.87
CA GLU A 251 25.61 0.10 -7.57
C GLU A 251 25.64 1.58 -8.01
N TYR A 252 24.50 2.27 -7.92
CA TYR A 252 24.35 3.69 -8.26
C TYR A 252 24.32 4.60 -7.02
N GLU A 253 24.56 4.08 -5.80
CA GLU A 253 24.51 4.87 -4.57
C GLU A 253 25.46 6.08 -4.61
N ASP A 254 26.64 5.89 -5.16
CA ASP A 254 27.66 6.94 -5.27
C ASP A 254 27.28 8.08 -6.23
N LEU A 255 26.19 7.95 -6.99
CA LEU A 255 25.69 8.98 -7.90
C LEU A 255 24.63 9.90 -7.28
N LEU A 256 24.27 9.66 -6.01
CA LEU A 256 23.28 10.43 -5.24
C LEU A 256 23.97 11.43 -4.32
#